data_10401263fabd19b74a9e7fa2e5e172ac
#
_entry.id   10401263fabd19b74a9e7fa2e5e172ac
#
_cell.length_a   1.000
_cell.length_b   1.000
_cell.length_c   1.000
_cell.angle_alpha   90.00
_cell.angle_beta   90.00
_cell.angle_gamma   90.00
#
_symmetry.space_group_name_H-M   'P 1'
#
loop_
_entity.id
_entity.type
_entity.pdbx_description
1 polymer ?
#
loop_
_entity_poly.entity_id
_entity_poly.type
_entity_poly.pdbx_seq_one_letter_code
_entity_poly.pdbx_strand_id
1 'polypeptide(L)'
;MIKFYAPDLSDKRISYAAESLEKHGYRRVFDEKNADFLLLGVNSDYKSDIPFVDYKNNELFALKNAYLTAETALCVAIEKSNKSLVSSNVLITGYGRIAKALHKYISPFTGSVTVCARNPNDRVLAACNNAKAIDFADLKNKNSFDFVFNTVPHPVFNSVELSALPRDCVLIDLASFPGGVDKHYALSRKINLIEARGLPGKFSPETAGYIVAEAVDQVIREGKI
;
A
#
# COMPACT_ATOMS: atom_id res chain seq x y z
N MET A 1 -22.53 26.15 2.35
CA MET A 1 -21.83 25.13 3.16
C MET A 1 -22.11 23.78 2.51
N ILE A 2 -21.08 23.12 1.99
CA ILE A 2 -21.20 21.84 1.27
C ILE A 2 -21.50 20.75 2.28
N LYS A 3 -22.46 19.86 1.94
CA LYS A 3 -22.96 18.82 2.81
C LYS A 3 -22.53 17.44 2.31
N PHE A 4 -22.16 16.55 3.21
CA PHE A 4 -21.82 15.18 2.85
C PHE A 4 -22.54 14.15 3.73
N TYR A 5 -22.74 12.97 3.18
CA TYR A 5 -23.25 11.80 3.89
C TYR A 5 -22.20 10.69 3.85
N ALA A 6 -21.95 10.07 4.99
CA ALA A 6 -21.06 8.91 5.12
C ALA A 6 -21.90 7.72 5.62
N PRO A 7 -22.28 6.78 4.75
CA PRO A 7 -23.17 5.68 5.09
C PRO A 7 -22.55 4.66 6.06
N ASP A 8 -21.23 4.53 6.04
CA ASP A 8 -20.51 3.59 6.90
C ASP A 8 -19.33 4.28 7.59
N LEU A 9 -19.42 4.41 8.90
CA LEU A 9 -18.37 4.94 9.79
C LEU A 9 -17.65 3.83 10.56
N SER A 10 -17.93 2.56 10.29
CA SER A 10 -17.22 1.43 10.90
C SER A 10 -15.76 1.34 10.38
N ASP A 11 -15.52 1.79 9.15
CA ASP A 11 -14.16 2.06 8.67
C ASP A 11 -13.62 3.31 9.39
N LYS A 12 -12.71 3.10 10.34
CA LYS A 12 -12.11 4.19 11.14
C LYS A 12 -11.50 5.29 10.28
N ARG A 13 -10.99 4.99 9.08
CA ARG A 13 -10.47 6.01 8.16
C ARG A 13 -11.56 6.97 7.72
N ILE A 14 -12.75 6.45 7.41
CA ILE A 14 -13.90 7.26 7.01
C ILE A 14 -14.44 8.06 8.18
N SER A 15 -14.43 7.49 9.40
CA SER A 15 -14.79 8.24 10.62
C SER A 15 -13.87 9.45 10.81
N TYR A 16 -12.54 9.25 10.79
CA TYR A 16 -11.58 10.35 10.93
C TYR A 16 -11.62 11.33 9.75
N ALA A 17 -11.88 10.84 8.52
CA ALA A 17 -12.07 11.72 7.37
C ALA A 17 -13.30 12.61 7.53
N ALA A 18 -14.42 12.06 8.01
CA ALA A 18 -15.64 12.82 8.28
C ALA A 18 -15.40 13.92 9.32
N GLU A 19 -14.77 13.58 10.44
CA GLU A 19 -14.40 14.56 11.48
C GLU A 19 -13.47 15.67 10.94
N SER A 20 -12.52 15.31 10.10
CA SER A 20 -11.60 16.27 9.48
C SER A 20 -12.33 17.18 8.52
N LEU A 21 -13.23 16.68 7.69
CA LEU A 21 -14.05 17.49 6.78
C LEU A 21 -14.94 18.48 7.55
N GLU A 22 -15.54 18.06 8.67
CA GLU A 22 -16.34 18.94 9.53
C GLU A 22 -15.49 20.10 10.06
N LYS A 23 -14.24 19.84 10.49
CA LYS A 23 -13.28 20.89 10.92
C LYS A 23 -12.89 21.85 9.78
N HIS A 24 -12.96 21.39 8.53
CA HIS A 24 -12.69 22.23 7.34
C HIS A 24 -13.93 22.91 6.77
N GLY A 25 -15.06 22.91 7.52
CA GLY A 25 -16.25 23.68 7.15
C GLY A 25 -17.25 22.95 6.28
N TYR A 26 -17.09 21.64 6.09
CA TYR A 26 -18.13 20.79 5.53
C TYR A 26 -19.17 20.44 6.58
N ARG A 27 -20.40 20.11 6.16
CA ARG A 27 -21.46 19.69 7.07
C ARG A 27 -21.83 18.24 6.81
N ARG A 28 -21.66 17.40 7.82
CA ARG A 28 -22.20 16.03 7.75
C ARG A 28 -23.72 16.05 7.94
N VAL A 29 -24.42 15.28 7.12
CA VAL A 29 -25.86 15.05 7.22
C VAL A 29 -26.12 13.57 7.48
N PHE A 30 -27.30 13.26 8.04
CA PHE A 30 -27.70 11.91 8.46
C PHE A 30 -28.74 11.28 7.51
N ASP A 31 -29.17 12.03 6.49
CA ASP A 31 -30.02 11.55 5.40
C ASP A 31 -29.30 11.90 4.09
N GLU A 32 -29.06 10.89 3.25
CA GLU A 32 -28.35 11.05 1.97
C GLU A 32 -29.02 12.05 1.05
N LYS A 33 -30.37 12.15 1.08
CA LYS A 33 -31.15 13.09 0.26
C LYS A 33 -30.78 14.56 0.51
N ASN A 34 -30.18 14.84 1.65
CA ASN A 34 -29.72 16.18 2.03
C ASN A 34 -28.23 16.43 1.75
N ALA A 35 -27.53 15.45 1.17
CA ALA A 35 -26.12 15.54 0.88
C ALA A 35 -25.86 16.05 -0.54
N ASP A 36 -24.77 16.80 -0.69
CA ASP A 36 -24.25 17.21 -2.00
C ASP A 36 -23.35 16.12 -2.58
N PHE A 37 -22.71 15.29 -1.70
CA PHE A 37 -21.89 14.15 -2.08
C PHE A 37 -21.82 13.07 -0.99
N LEU A 38 -21.36 11.87 -1.40
CA LEU A 38 -21.10 10.75 -0.50
C LEU A 38 -19.60 10.64 -0.18
N LEU A 39 -19.29 10.42 1.09
CA LEU A 39 -17.95 10.01 1.55
C LEU A 39 -17.93 8.50 1.75
N LEU A 40 -17.31 7.78 0.82
CA LEU A 40 -17.28 6.32 0.79
C LEU A 40 -15.88 5.76 1.09
N GLY A 41 -15.83 4.58 1.69
CA GLY A 41 -14.59 3.82 1.81
C GLY A 41 -14.04 3.34 0.46
N VAL A 42 -12.75 3.02 0.40
CA VAL A 42 -12.07 2.60 -0.84
C VAL A 42 -12.73 1.41 -1.54
N ASN A 43 -13.31 0.49 -0.79
CA ASN A 43 -13.94 -0.73 -1.31
C ASN A 43 -15.45 -0.76 -1.01
N SER A 44 -16.08 0.40 -0.87
CA SER A 44 -17.53 0.48 -0.65
C SER A 44 -18.28 0.05 -1.92
N ASP A 45 -19.27 -0.79 -1.73
CA ASP A 45 -20.25 -1.20 -2.75
C ASP A 45 -21.58 -0.45 -2.61
N TYR A 46 -21.61 0.59 -1.77
CA TYR A 46 -22.79 1.42 -1.53
C TYR A 46 -23.28 2.06 -2.82
N LYS A 47 -24.57 1.93 -3.11
CA LYS A 47 -25.22 2.46 -4.32
C LYS A 47 -26.18 3.57 -3.96
N SER A 48 -26.10 4.69 -4.64
CA SER A 48 -26.97 5.85 -4.49
C SER A 48 -26.95 6.66 -5.79
N ASP A 49 -28.00 7.47 -5.99
CA ASP A 49 -28.04 8.48 -7.06
C ASP A 49 -27.25 9.75 -6.71
N ILE A 50 -26.86 9.90 -5.44
CA ILE A 50 -26.01 11.02 -5.00
C ILE A 50 -24.58 10.76 -5.46
N PRO A 51 -23.86 11.75 -6.04
CA PRO A 51 -22.49 11.58 -6.48
C PRO A 51 -21.57 11.27 -5.29
N PHE A 52 -20.55 10.44 -5.52
CA PHE A 52 -19.49 10.20 -4.56
C PHE A 52 -18.17 10.82 -5.05
N VAL A 53 -17.32 11.21 -4.11
CA VAL A 53 -15.98 11.73 -4.43
C VAL A 53 -15.02 10.58 -4.66
N ASP A 54 -14.54 10.43 -5.90
CA ASP A 54 -13.52 9.43 -6.26
C ASP A 54 -12.11 9.95 -5.93
N TYR A 55 -11.75 9.91 -4.64
CA TYR A 55 -10.41 10.26 -4.19
C TYR A 55 -9.37 9.17 -4.46
N LYS A 56 -9.77 7.94 -4.83
CA LYS A 56 -8.83 6.83 -5.11
C LYS A 56 -7.90 7.13 -6.27
N ASN A 57 -8.43 7.81 -7.29
CA ASN A 57 -7.69 8.21 -8.47
C ASN A 57 -6.96 9.56 -8.30
N ASN A 58 -7.05 10.16 -7.11
CA ASN A 58 -6.31 11.38 -6.79
C ASN A 58 -4.84 11.06 -6.49
N GLU A 59 -3.91 11.75 -7.15
CA GLU A 59 -2.47 11.49 -7.01
C GLU A 59 -1.95 11.86 -5.61
N LEU A 60 -2.48 12.92 -4.99
CA LEU A 60 -2.14 13.29 -3.61
C LEU A 60 -2.44 12.14 -2.65
N PHE A 61 -3.68 11.59 -2.75
CA PHE A 61 -4.06 10.42 -1.97
C PHE A 61 -3.13 9.24 -2.22
N ALA A 62 -2.91 8.90 -3.51
CA ALA A 62 -2.12 7.74 -3.89
C ALA A 62 -0.67 7.82 -3.36
N LEU A 63 -0.05 9.00 -3.44
CA LEU A 63 1.30 9.22 -2.94
C LEU A 63 1.36 9.15 -1.40
N LYS A 64 0.52 9.89 -0.70
CA LYS A 64 0.51 9.90 0.78
C LYS A 64 0.18 8.54 1.35
N ASN A 65 -0.82 7.85 0.78
CA ASN A 65 -1.18 6.49 1.19
C ASN A 65 -0.06 5.47 0.92
N ALA A 66 0.73 5.65 -0.15
CA ALA A 66 1.88 4.80 -0.44
C ALA A 66 2.99 4.95 0.62
N TYR A 67 3.29 6.17 1.06
CA TYR A 67 4.26 6.41 2.13
C TYR A 67 3.78 5.83 3.46
N LEU A 68 2.51 6.00 3.80
CA LEU A 68 1.93 5.41 5.02
C LEU A 68 1.89 3.87 4.94
N THR A 69 1.64 3.31 3.76
CA THR A 69 1.73 1.85 3.53
C THR A 69 3.15 1.35 3.71
N ALA A 70 4.15 2.08 3.20
CA ALA A 70 5.56 1.71 3.34
C ALA A 70 6.01 1.72 4.80
N GLU A 71 5.67 2.76 5.56
CA GLU A 71 5.95 2.86 7.00
C GLU A 71 5.36 1.67 7.77
N THR A 72 4.09 1.39 7.55
CA THR A 72 3.41 0.29 8.25
C THR A 72 3.89 -1.09 7.80
N ALA A 73 4.37 -1.23 6.56
CA ALA A 73 4.99 -2.47 6.08
C ALA A 73 6.30 -2.77 6.82
N LEU A 74 7.10 -1.76 7.17
CA LEU A 74 8.29 -1.95 8.00
C LEU A 74 7.92 -2.37 9.42
N CYS A 75 6.87 -1.80 10.00
CA CYS A 75 6.35 -2.21 11.30
C CYS A 75 5.98 -3.70 11.28
N VAL A 76 5.23 -4.15 10.28
CA VAL A 76 4.85 -5.56 10.09
C VAL A 76 6.08 -6.46 9.92
N ALA A 77 7.07 -6.03 9.14
CA ALA A 77 8.30 -6.79 8.92
C ALA A 77 9.04 -7.03 10.24
N ILE A 78 9.16 -6.00 11.08
CA ILE A 78 9.82 -6.08 12.39
C ILE A 78 9.02 -6.95 13.36
N GLU A 79 7.71 -6.75 13.45
CA GLU A 79 6.84 -7.47 14.38
C GLU A 79 6.76 -8.98 14.09
N LYS A 80 6.73 -9.34 12.80
CA LYS A 80 6.52 -10.72 12.33
C LYS A 80 7.81 -11.49 12.03
N SER A 81 8.95 -10.93 12.38
CA SER A 81 10.26 -11.52 12.12
C SER A 81 11.11 -11.58 13.40
N ASN A 82 11.97 -12.60 13.48
CA ASN A 82 13.06 -12.65 14.45
C ASN A 82 14.37 -12.03 13.91
N LYS A 83 14.32 -11.44 12.70
CA LYS A 83 15.47 -10.80 12.05
C LYS A 83 15.37 -9.28 12.16
N SER A 84 16.51 -8.63 12.26
CA SER A 84 16.62 -7.17 12.13
C SER A 84 16.62 -6.78 10.66
N LEU A 85 16.01 -5.63 10.34
CA LEU A 85 16.18 -5.00 9.04
C LEU A 85 17.58 -4.38 8.88
N VAL A 86 18.24 -4.03 9.99
CA VAL A 86 19.60 -3.51 9.97
C VAL A 86 20.55 -4.57 9.39
N SER A 87 21.32 -4.17 8.38
CA SER A 87 22.27 -5.03 7.65
C SER A 87 21.64 -6.21 6.89
N SER A 88 20.31 -6.29 6.78
CA SER A 88 19.61 -7.31 5.99
C SER A 88 19.71 -7.08 4.49
N ASN A 89 19.57 -8.16 3.72
CA ASN A 89 19.38 -8.10 2.27
C ASN A 89 17.88 -8.06 1.97
N VAL A 90 17.43 -6.99 1.35
CA VAL A 90 16.01 -6.76 1.08
C VAL A 90 15.73 -6.79 -0.41
N LEU A 91 14.67 -7.52 -0.80
CA LEU A 91 14.10 -7.48 -2.14
C LEU A 91 12.80 -6.68 -2.12
N ILE A 92 12.65 -5.79 -3.08
CA ILE A 92 11.39 -5.10 -3.38
C ILE A 92 10.99 -5.46 -4.80
N THR A 93 9.81 -6.05 -5.02
CA THR A 93 9.29 -6.33 -6.35
C THR A 93 8.30 -5.25 -6.79
N GLY A 94 8.48 -4.79 -8.05
CA GLY A 94 7.87 -3.56 -8.56
C GLY A 94 8.67 -2.32 -8.20
N TYR A 95 8.37 -1.20 -8.88
CA TYR A 95 8.95 0.10 -8.54
C TYR A 95 7.94 1.23 -8.70
N GLY A 96 6.69 0.94 -8.28
CA GLY A 96 5.61 1.92 -8.17
C GLY A 96 5.72 2.80 -6.91
N ARG A 97 4.65 3.53 -6.57
CA ARG A 97 4.63 4.48 -5.45
C ARG A 97 5.02 3.83 -4.11
N ILE A 98 4.43 2.68 -3.76
CA ILE A 98 4.75 1.96 -2.52
C ILE A 98 6.20 1.48 -2.52
N ALA A 99 6.66 0.87 -3.61
CA ALA A 99 8.02 0.37 -3.72
C ALA A 99 9.07 1.48 -3.60
N LYS A 100 8.82 2.64 -4.20
CA LYS A 100 9.71 3.83 -4.10
C LYS A 100 9.75 4.37 -2.67
N ALA A 101 8.60 4.42 -1.98
CA ALA A 101 8.54 4.83 -0.58
C ALA A 101 9.25 3.84 0.34
N LEU A 102 9.05 2.53 0.16
CA LEU A 102 9.79 1.48 0.87
C LEU A 102 11.29 1.61 0.66
N HIS A 103 11.73 1.73 -0.59
CA HIS A 103 13.15 1.88 -0.92
C HIS A 103 13.75 3.09 -0.18
N LYS A 104 13.08 4.23 -0.20
CA LYS A 104 13.52 5.44 0.49
C LYS A 104 13.64 5.23 2.00
N TYR A 105 12.67 4.57 2.63
CA TYR A 105 12.66 4.38 4.07
C TYR A 105 13.67 3.34 4.55
N ILE A 106 13.86 2.26 3.78
CA ILE A 106 14.66 1.12 4.21
C ILE A 106 16.16 1.26 3.92
N SER A 107 16.53 1.95 2.83
CA SER A 107 17.92 2.09 2.38
C SER A 107 18.90 2.60 3.44
N PRO A 108 18.53 3.52 4.37
CA PRO A 108 19.48 4.05 5.33
C PRO A 108 20.02 3.04 6.35
N PHE A 109 19.31 1.92 6.55
CA PHE A 109 19.68 0.97 7.62
C PHE A 109 19.82 -0.48 7.16
N THR A 110 19.45 -0.82 5.94
CA THR A 110 19.64 -2.19 5.41
C THR A 110 21.06 -2.41 4.88
N GLY A 111 21.46 -3.68 4.80
CA GLY A 111 22.74 -4.06 4.19
C GLY A 111 22.72 -3.86 2.67
N SER A 112 21.66 -4.25 2.00
CA SER A 112 21.45 -3.96 0.58
C SER A 112 19.99 -4.02 0.20
N VAL A 113 19.58 -3.14 -0.73
CA VAL A 113 18.28 -3.20 -1.38
C VAL A 113 18.42 -3.67 -2.82
N THR A 114 17.65 -4.66 -3.20
CA THR A 114 17.49 -5.11 -4.59
C THR A 114 16.08 -4.78 -5.03
N VAL A 115 15.95 -4.12 -6.17
CA VAL A 115 14.67 -3.84 -6.82
C VAL A 115 14.52 -4.78 -8.01
N CYS A 116 13.43 -5.55 -8.05
CA CYS A 116 13.07 -6.38 -9.18
C CYS A 116 11.91 -5.72 -9.92
N ALA A 117 12.13 -5.25 -11.15
CA ALA A 117 11.11 -4.56 -11.93
C ALA A 117 11.15 -4.94 -13.41
N ARG A 118 9.95 -5.05 -14.02
CA ARG A 118 9.79 -5.37 -15.44
C ARG A 118 10.27 -4.23 -16.34
N ASN A 119 9.92 -2.99 -15.99
CA ASN A 119 10.27 -1.82 -16.79
C ASN A 119 11.76 -1.48 -16.65
N PRO A 120 12.54 -1.43 -17.75
CA PRO A 120 13.95 -1.05 -17.70
C PRO A 120 14.18 0.34 -17.10
N ASN A 121 13.31 1.31 -17.37
CA ASN A 121 13.44 2.66 -16.81
C ASN A 121 13.31 2.66 -15.27
N ASP A 122 12.43 1.82 -14.72
CA ASP A 122 12.31 1.65 -13.27
C ASP A 122 13.57 1.03 -12.68
N ARG A 123 14.21 0.07 -13.38
CA ARG A 123 15.49 -0.51 -12.96
C ARG A 123 16.63 0.52 -12.98
N VAL A 124 16.69 1.35 -14.00
CA VAL A 124 17.67 2.46 -14.06
C VAL A 124 17.43 3.45 -12.93
N LEU A 125 16.17 3.84 -12.70
CA LEU A 125 15.82 4.76 -11.61
C LEU A 125 16.17 4.17 -10.23
N ALA A 126 15.92 2.88 -10.01
CA ALA A 126 16.29 2.20 -8.77
C ALA A 126 17.81 2.20 -8.58
N ALA A 127 18.58 1.92 -9.62
CA ALA A 127 20.05 1.94 -9.58
C ALA A 127 20.60 3.36 -9.31
N CYS A 128 20.02 4.41 -9.89
CA CYS A 128 20.36 5.80 -9.58
C CYS A 128 20.10 6.17 -8.10
N ASN A 129 19.18 5.45 -7.44
CA ASN A 129 18.89 5.58 -6.02
C ASN A 129 19.62 4.55 -5.15
N ASN A 130 20.75 4.00 -5.62
CA ASN A 130 21.64 3.07 -4.91
C ASN A 130 21.05 1.67 -4.63
N ALA A 131 20.00 1.23 -5.32
CA ALA A 131 19.56 -0.16 -5.27
C ALA A 131 20.31 -1.01 -6.30
N LYS A 132 20.50 -2.30 -6.01
CA LYS A 132 20.72 -3.29 -7.06
C LYS A 132 19.44 -3.46 -7.85
N ALA A 133 19.49 -3.55 -9.18
CA ALA A 133 18.31 -3.68 -10.02
C ALA A 133 18.38 -4.94 -10.88
N ILE A 134 17.30 -5.74 -10.87
CA ILE A 134 17.21 -6.98 -11.63
C ILE A 134 15.91 -7.08 -12.40
N ASP A 135 15.87 -7.93 -13.42
CA ASP A 135 14.63 -8.33 -14.09
C ASP A 135 13.98 -9.50 -13.36
N PHE A 136 12.68 -9.73 -13.59
CA PHE A 136 11.96 -10.88 -13.05
C PHE A 136 12.52 -12.23 -13.54
N ALA A 137 13.06 -12.27 -14.77
CA ALA A 137 13.71 -13.47 -15.29
C ALA A 137 14.91 -13.93 -14.44
N ASP A 138 15.57 -12.99 -13.75
CA ASP A 138 16.73 -13.26 -12.89
C ASP A 138 16.35 -13.62 -11.45
N LEU A 139 15.09 -13.41 -11.05
CA LEU A 139 14.62 -13.57 -9.67
C LEU A 139 14.84 -15.00 -9.15
N LYS A 140 14.57 -16.01 -9.97
CA LYS A 140 14.75 -17.43 -9.65
C LYS A 140 16.20 -17.82 -9.30
N ASN A 141 17.17 -17.00 -9.69
CA ASN A 141 18.60 -17.24 -9.46
C ASN A 141 19.11 -16.50 -8.19
N LYS A 142 18.22 -15.85 -7.44
CA LYS A 142 18.56 -15.03 -6.28
C LYS A 142 17.97 -15.65 -5.02
N ASN A 143 18.79 -16.07 -4.10
CA ASN A 143 18.41 -16.84 -2.91
C ASN A 143 18.98 -16.28 -1.59
N SER A 144 19.34 -15.01 -1.56
CA SER A 144 20.02 -14.42 -0.39
C SER A 144 19.25 -13.28 0.28
N PHE A 145 17.90 -13.29 0.17
CA PHE A 145 17.08 -12.25 0.77
C PHE A 145 16.58 -12.66 2.16
N ASP A 146 16.72 -11.73 3.11
CA ASP A 146 16.14 -11.86 4.44
C ASP A 146 14.69 -11.42 4.45
N PHE A 147 14.39 -10.34 3.72
CA PHE A 147 13.05 -9.79 3.57
C PHE A 147 12.71 -9.58 2.10
N VAL A 148 11.47 -9.88 1.76
CA VAL A 148 10.89 -9.62 0.44
C VAL A 148 9.60 -8.82 0.62
N PHE A 149 9.51 -7.66 -0.02
CA PHE A 149 8.29 -6.85 -0.10
C PHE A 149 7.73 -6.93 -1.51
N ASN A 150 6.61 -7.63 -1.68
CA ASN A 150 5.93 -7.66 -2.97
C ASN A 150 4.91 -6.52 -3.09
N THR A 151 5.05 -5.69 -4.13
CA THR A 151 4.10 -4.63 -4.46
C THR A 151 3.38 -4.85 -5.79
N VAL A 152 3.64 -5.97 -6.47
CA VAL A 152 3.08 -6.27 -7.79
C VAL A 152 1.82 -7.12 -7.66
N PRO A 153 0.64 -6.60 -8.10
CA PRO A 153 -0.63 -7.33 -8.03
C PRO A 153 -0.81 -8.32 -9.20
N HIS A 154 0.23 -9.11 -9.46
CA HIS A 154 0.27 -10.13 -10.51
C HIS A 154 1.16 -11.27 -10.04
N PRO A 155 0.86 -12.55 -10.36
CA PRO A 155 1.67 -13.71 -9.95
C PRO A 155 3.14 -13.55 -10.35
N VAL A 156 3.99 -13.20 -9.38
CA VAL A 156 5.44 -13.05 -9.54
C VAL A 156 6.23 -14.01 -8.66
N PHE A 157 5.60 -14.54 -7.62
CA PHE A 157 6.15 -15.58 -6.77
C PHE A 157 5.34 -16.86 -6.91
N ASN A 158 5.69 -17.65 -7.92
CA ASN A 158 5.18 -19.01 -8.13
C ASN A 158 6.11 -20.05 -7.46
N SER A 159 5.89 -21.32 -7.73
CA SER A 159 6.69 -22.40 -7.14
C SER A 159 8.20 -22.30 -7.39
N VAL A 160 8.61 -21.74 -8.52
CA VAL A 160 10.03 -21.58 -8.89
C VAL A 160 10.69 -20.51 -8.03
N GLU A 161 10.12 -19.31 -8.00
CA GLU A 161 10.65 -18.18 -7.23
C GLU A 161 10.60 -18.46 -5.73
N LEU A 162 9.48 -19.03 -5.24
CA LEU A 162 9.34 -19.41 -3.84
C LEU A 162 10.32 -20.50 -3.41
N SER A 163 10.66 -21.43 -4.30
CA SER A 163 11.67 -22.47 -4.02
C SER A 163 13.08 -21.90 -3.88
N ALA A 164 13.36 -20.78 -4.54
CA ALA A 164 14.65 -20.11 -4.49
C ALA A 164 14.84 -19.28 -3.22
N LEU A 165 13.76 -18.89 -2.53
CA LEU A 165 13.87 -18.11 -1.30
C LEU A 165 14.39 -18.95 -0.14
N PRO A 166 15.23 -18.38 0.75
CA PRO A 166 15.59 -19.00 2.03
C PRO A 166 14.34 -19.35 2.85
N ARG A 167 14.40 -20.44 3.60
CA ARG A 167 13.26 -20.88 4.44
C ARG A 167 12.88 -19.89 5.54
N ASP A 168 13.85 -19.14 5.99
CA ASP A 168 13.73 -18.11 7.03
C ASP A 168 13.52 -16.71 6.46
N CYS A 169 13.34 -16.59 5.15
CA CYS A 169 12.95 -15.35 4.47
C CYS A 169 11.54 -14.93 4.91
N VAL A 170 11.38 -13.64 5.16
CA VAL A 170 10.08 -13.03 5.47
C VAL A 170 9.52 -12.39 4.20
N LEU A 171 8.44 -12.95 3.68
CA LEU A 171 7.79 -12.48 2.45
C LEU A 171 6.51 -11.70 2.82
N ILE A 172 6.49 -10.40 2.54
CA ILE A 172 5.38 -9.50 2.83
C ILE A 172 4.69 -9.13 1.52
N ASP A 173 3.45 -9.60 1.32
CA ASP A 173 2.65 -9.28 0.13
C ASP A 173 1.77 -8.05 0.39
N LEU A 174 2.21 -6.90 -0.11
CA LEU A 174 1.52 -5.60 -0.04
C LEU A 174 0.59 -5.37 -1.24
N ALA A 175 0.67 -6.23 -2.24
CA ALA A 175 -0.06 -6.05 -3.49
C ALA A 175 -1.57 -6.10 -3.28
N SER A 176 -2.29 -5.31 -4.07
CA SER A 176 -3.75 -5.36 -4.15
C SER A 176 -4.23 -6.74 -4.59
N PHE A 177 -5.51 -7.03 -4.38
CA PHE A 177 -6.11 -8.28 -4.88
C PHE A 177 -5.86 -8.41 -6.40
N PRO A 178 -5.50 -9.63 -6.88
CA PRO A 178 -5.42 -10.93 -6.20
C PRO A 178 -4.14 -11.16 -5.37
N GLY A 179 -3.16 -10.27 -5.39
CA GLY A 179 -1.83 -10.45 -4.83
C GLY A 179 -0.83 -11.01 -5.85
N GLY A 180 0.41 -11.22 -5.42
CA GLY A 180 1.48 -11.67 -6.32
C GLY A 180 2.16 -12.97 -5.90
N VAL A 181 1.62 -13.70 -4.92
CA VAL A 181 2.25 -14.88 -4.31
C VAL A 181 1.33 -16.09 -4.40
N ASP A 182 1.86 -17.22 -4.84
CA ASP A 182 1.18 -18.52 -4.73
C ASP A 182 1.16 -18.94 -3.24
N LYS A 183 0.02 -18.67 -2.59
CA LYS A 183 -0.19 -18.94 -1.17
C LYS A 183 -0.15 -20.43 -0.83
N HIS A 184 -0.73 -21.27 -1.70
CA HIS A 184 -0.77 -22.70 -1.47
C HIS A 184 0.64 -23.28 -1.45
N TYR A 185 1.45 -22.89 -2.42
CA TYR A 185 2.84 -23.31 -2.47
C TYR A 185 3.66 -22.73 -1.32
N ALA A 186 3.51 -21.44 -1.00
CA ALA A 186 4.19 -20.82 0.15
C ALA A 186 3.89 -21.54 1.46
N LEU A 187 2.63 -21.89 1.73
CA LEU A 187 2.22 -22.66 2.90
C LEU A 187 2.84 -24.06 2.92
N SER A 188 2.82 -24.78 1.77
CA SER A 188 3.41 -26.12 1.68
C SER A 188 4.91 -26.13 1.98
N ARG A 189 5.60 -25.04 1.62
CA ARG A 189 7.04 -24.84 1.85
C ARG A 189 7.36 -24.24 3.22
N LYS A 190 6.33 -23.88 4.01
CA LYS A 190 6.46 -23.20 5.31
C LYS A 190 7.22 -21.87 5.21
N ILE A 191 7.02 -21.14 4.09
CA ILE A 191 7.56 -19.79 3.92
C ILE A 191 6.77 -18.86 4.85
N ASN A 192 7.47 -17.98 5.55
CA ASN A 192 6.84 -16.94 6.38
C ASN A 192 6.20 -15.87 5.47
N LEU A 193 5.00 -16.19 4.96
CA LEU A 193 4.21 -15.29 4.12
C LEU A 193 3.26 -14.47 4.96
N ILE A 194 3.32 -13.15 4.82
CA ILE A 194 2.45 -12.18 5.47
C ILE A 194 1.66 -11.44 4.41
N GLU A 195 0.35 -11.64 4.38
CA GLU A 195 -0.55 -10.84 3.54
C GLU A 195 -0.86 -9.53 4.24
N ALA A 196 -0.33 -8.44 3.70
CA ALA A 196 -0.29 -7.14 4.36
C ALA A 196 -1.09 -6.07 3.58
N ARG A 197 -2.37 -6.34 3.37
CA ARG A 197 -3.29 -5.40 2.68
C ARG A 197 -3.98 -4.48 3.66
N GLY A 198 -4.24 -3.26 3.20
CA GLY A 198 -5.00 -2.27 3.98
C GLY A 198 -4.29 -1.81 5.25
N LEU A 199 -2.96 -1.84 5.25
CA LEU A 199 -2.13 -1.48 6.39
C LEU A 199 -2.43 -0.08 6.96
N PRO A 200 -2.60 0.99 6.16
CA PRO A 200 -2.89 2.31 6.71
C PRO A 200 -4.13 2.36 7.60
N GLY A 201 -5.19 1.67 7.19
CA GLY A 201 -6.43 1.60 7.99
C GLY A 201 -6.30 0.79 9.28
N LYS A 202 -5.36 -0.17 9.32
CA LYS A 202 -5.13 -1.02 10.50
C LYS A 202 -4.19 -0.40 11.53
N PHE A 203 -3.13 0.28 11.07
CA PHE A 203 -2.05 0.77 11.92
C PHE A 203 -2.13 2.27 12.19
N SER A 204 -2.62 3.05 11.23
CA SER A 204 -2.65 4.53 11.31
C SER A 204 -3.97 5.08 10.76
N PRO A 205 -5.15 4.64 11.28
CA PRO A 205 -6.45 4.99 10.72
C PRO A 205 -6.73 6.50 10.78
N GLU A 206 -6.26 7.19 11.80
CA GLU A 206 -6.40 8.64 11.95
C GLU A 206 -5.67 9.39 10.82
N THR A 207 -4.37 9.13 10.66
CA THR A 207 -3.56 9.73 9.57
C THR A 207 -4.12 9.37 8.19
N ALA A 208 -4.54 8.11 8.00
CA ALA A 208 -5.16 7.68 6.77
C ALA A 208 -6.49 8.40 6.50
N GLY A 209 -7.27 8.69 7.53
CA GLY A 209 -8.49 9.49 7.44
C GLY A 209 -8.24 10.94 7.04
N TYR A 210 -7.21 11.57 7.61
CA TYR A 210 -6.82 12.93 7.23
C TYR A 210 -6.36 13.00 5.76
N ILE A 211 -5.64 12.01 5.29
CA ILE A 211 -5.24 11.90 3.87
C ILE A 211 -6.47 11.77 2.96
N VAL A 212 -7.47 11.02 3.37
CA VAL A 212 -8.75 10.92 2.65
C VAL A 212 -9.46 12.27 2.61
N ALA A 213 -9.61 12.95 3.75
CA ALA A 213 -10.28 14.25 3.83
C ALA A 213 -9.59 15.31 2.93
N GLU A 214 -8.26 15.36 2.96
CA GLU A 214 -7.48 16.29 2.14
C GLU A 214 -7.68 16.02 0.64
N ALA A 215 -7.68 14.76 0.24
CA ALA A 215 -7.91 14.38 -1.15
C ALA A 215 -9.36 14.68 -1.60
N VAL A 216 -10.34 14.47 -0.72
CA VAL A 216 -11.75 14.82 -0.96
C VAL A 216 -11.88 16.33 -1.13
N ASP A 217 -11.32 17.13 -0.22
CA ASP A 217 -11.34 18.60 -0.33
C ASP A 217 -10.72 19.09 -1.63
N GLN A 218 -9.59 18.50 -2.05
CA GLN A 218 -8.95 18.83 -3.32
C GLN A 218 -9.85 18.53 -4.52
N VAL A 219 -10.45 17.33 -4.59
CA VAL A 219 -11.34 16.93 -5.71
C VAL A 219 -12.53 17.88 -5.80
N ILE A 220 -13.11 18.26 -4.66
CA ILE A 220 -14.25 19.20 -4.61
C ILE A 220 -13.84 20.59 -5.11
N ARG A 221 -12.71 21.12 -4.67
CA ARG A 221 -12.20 22.43 -5.10
C ARG A 221 -11.87 22.48 -6.58
N GLU A 222 -11.47 21.36 -7.17
CA GLU A 222 -11.20 21.21 -8.59
C GLU A 222 -12.48 21.05 -9.43
N GLY A 223 -13.65 21.00 -8.81
CA GLY A 223 -14.95 20.87 -9.50
C GLY A 223 -15.13 19.50 -10.19
N LYS A 224 -14.56 18.45 -9.66
CA LYS A 224 -14.59 17.10 -10.22
C LYS A 224 -15.63 16.17 -9.53
N ILE A 225 -16.73 16.79 -9.09
CA ILE A 225 -17.89 16.05 -8.55
C ILE A 225 -19.03 16.15 -9.56
#